data_378bfa7d7487fc6ea622d58cc8ba6afe
#
_entry.id   378bfa7d7487fc6ea622d58cc8ba6afe
#
_cell.length_a   1.000
_cell.length_b   1.000
_cell.length_c   1.000
_cell.angle_alpha   90.00
_cell.angle_beta   90.00
_cell.angle_gamma   90.00
#
_symmetry.space_group_name_H-M   'P 1'
#
loop_
_entity.id
_entity.type
_entity.pdbx_description
1 polymer ?
#
loop_
_entity_poly.entity_id
_entity_poly.type
_entity_poly.pdbx_seq_one_letter_code
_entity_poly.pdbx_strand_id
1 'polypeptide(L)'
;MKTRFLNNIIMFMLVSSTGGLLFVFNRNFSFLMLASIILFSLFYIGKMIKKSTFYSSFLAFLTVLALFAINFVFAINPQSLTKYSFFGITIFTTVLTLFYFNNQDNKETLINSLYFVLKLVLFHSVLSFIAYFFVKDNLFLITSEYHESLTYNYLFYYSPKEASVINLFGLDIIRNSGMFWEAGILQIFLNILFFLEISVFKKNKRLLALIILGILSTYSTAGLLLLMIQVVYFSQKEFKRNIAIVLITIIGIPLYIIFSANINEKLYGEGESSFQKRLIDLTQPFFIALENPLTGVGLDIDRLQEVREEFYINSNLSDMLGEVGIEQKLETTSKGSTNSVMYMLAGMGFPTAILFIYMFIKQKIVTNHRAIWFIITFVSVMSEPLLFRPFFLMFIISGFIHFFYKVTNYKKELA
;
A
#
# COMPACT_ATOMS: atom_id res chain seq x y z
N MET A 1 13.09 -15.77 -22.85
CA MET A 1 11.95 -16.36 -22.10
C MET A 1 12.23 -16.50 -20.61
N LYS A 2 13.36 -17.09 -20.18
CA LYS A 2 13.72 -17.31 -18.75
C LYS A 2 13.76 -16.01 -17.92
N THR A 3 14.33 -14.92 -18.44
CA THR A 3 14.45 -13.63 -17.72
C THR A 3 13.08 -12.99 -17.44
N ARG A 4 12.15 -13.04 -18.42
CA ARG A 4 10.79 -12.49 -18.25
C ARG A 4 9.99 -13.25 -17.18
N PHE A 5 10.11 -14.57 -17.16
CA PHE A 5 9.47 -15.41 -16.15
C PHE A 5 9.96 -15.05 -14.75
N LEU A 6 11.28 -14.90 -14.57
CA LEU A 6 11.87 -14.52 -13.30
C LEU A 6 11.43 -13.13 -12.84
N ASN A 7 11.42 -12.14 -13.75
CA ASN A 7 10.94 -10.78 -13.44
C ASN A 7 9.51 -10.80 -12.90
N ASN A 8 8.64 -11.63 -13.51
CA ASN A 8 7.27 -11.78 -13.07
C ASN A 8 7.16 -12.47 -11.70
N ILE A 9 8.02 -13.47 -11.42
CA ILE A 9 8.06 -14.12 -10.10
C ILE A 9 8.50 -13.12 -9.02
N ILE A 10 9.59 -12.38 -9.23
CA ILE A 10 10.07 -11.37 -8.28
C ILE A 10 8.97 -10.34 -8.02
N MET A 11 8.30 -9.87 -9.05
CA MET A 11 7.21 -8.91 -8.92
C MET A 11 5.98 -9.50 -8.22
N PHE A 12 5.64 -10.75 -8.49
CA PHE A 12 4.55 -11.45 -7.81
C PHE A 12 4.84 -11.60 -6.31
N MET A 13 6.07 -11.98 -5.96
CA MET A 13 6.51 -12.05 -4.56
C MET A 13 6.44 -10.68 -3.89
N LEU A 14 6.88 -9.61 -4.57
CA LEU A 14 6.83 -8.25 -4.06
C LEU A 14 5.39 -7.78 -3.77
N VAL A 15 4.47 -8.00 -4.70
CA VAL A 15 3.04 -7.67 -4.54
C VAL A 15 2.42 -8.52 -3.43
N SER A 16 2.66 -9.83 -3.43
CA SER A 16 2.08 -10.75 -2.44
C SER A 16 2.61 -10.48 -1.03
N SER A 17 3.89 -10.12 -0.84
CA SER A 17 4.45 -9.75 0.48
C SER A 17 3.86 -8.46 1.02
N THR A 18 3.15 -7.70 0.20
CA THR A 18 2.54 -6.41 0.55
C THR A 18 1.06 -6.56 0.94
N GLY A 19 0.67 -7.67 1.49
CA GLY A 19 -0.70 -7.84 1.99
C GLY A 19 -1.37 -9.15 1.62
N GLY A 20 -0.64 -10.10 1.04
CA GLY A 20 -1.18 -11.43 0.74
C GLY A 20 -1.48 -12.22 2.01
N LEU A 21 -2.60 -12.94 2.01
CA LEU A 21 -3.11 -13.71 3.16
C LEU A 21 -2.09 -14.71 3.70
N LEU A 22 -1.35 -15.39 2.83
CA LEU A 22 -0.32 -16.35 3.24
C LEU A 22 0.70 -15.74 4.20
N PHE A 23 1.01 -14.43 4.04
CA PHE A 23 1.96 -13.72 4.89
C PHE A 23 1.39 -13.26 6.21
N VAL A 24 0.07 -13.13 6.27
CA VAL A 24 -0.66 -12.78 7.49
C VAL A 24 -0.86 -14.01 8.35
N PHE A 25 -1.17 -15.16 7.73
CA PHE A 25 -1.36 -16.41 8.45
C PHE A 25 -0.07 -16.95 9.07
N ASN A 26 1.07 -16.74 8.42
CA ASN A 26 2.34 -17.17 8.98
C ASN A 26 3.43 -16.14 8.66
N ARG A 27 3.87 -15.40 9.69
CA ARG A 27 4.94 -14.41 9.57
C ARG A 27 6.25 -14.97 9.02
N ASN A 28 6.52 -16.27 9.20
CA ASN A 28 7.70 -16.92 8.63
C ASN A 28 7.68 -16.92 7.11
N PHE A 29 6.51 -16.92 6.46
CA PHE A 29 6.42 -16.77 5.01
C PHE A 29 6.98 -15.42 4.53
N SER A 30 6.83 -14.35 5.32
CA SER A 30 7.44 -13.05 5.00
C SER A 30 8.97 -13.16 4.91
N PHE A 31 9.61 -13.86 5.84
CA PHE A 31 11.06 -14.11 5.78
C PHE A 31 11.45 -14.98 4.59
N LEU A 32 10.72 -16.07 4.34
CA LEU A 32 10.98 -16.93 3.18
C LEU A 32 10.87 -16.18 1.85
N MET A 33 9.89 -15.28 1.74
CA MET A 33 9.76 -14.47 0.53
C MET A 33 10.83 -13.43 0.39
N LEU A 34 11.16 -12.71 1.47
CA LEU A 34 12.26 -11.76 1.46
C LEU A 34 13.57 -12.48 1.09
N ALA A 35 13.83 -13.66 1.68
CA ALA A 35 14.97 -14.50 1.32
C ALA A 35 14.93 -14.93 -0.15
N SER A 36 13.76 -15.35 -0.66
CA SER A 36 13.60 -15.74 -2.07
C SER A 36 13.85 -14.56 -3.03
N ILE A 37 13.32 -13.37 -2.73
CA ILE A 37 13.58 -12.16 -3.52
C ILE A 37 15.08 -11.84 -3.52
N ILE A 38 15.74 -11.90 -2.36
CA ILE A 38 17.18 -11.69 -2.24
C ILE A 38 17.94 -12.69 -3.10
N LEU A 39 17.68 -13.98 -2.93
CA LEU A 39 18.35 -15.05 -3.70
C LEU A 39 18.15 -14.88 -5.20
N PHE A 40 16.91 -14.73 -5.67
CA PHE A 40 16.64 -14.56 -7.09
C PHE A 40 17.30 -13.30 -7.65
N SER A 41 17.31 -12.21 -6.91
CA SER A 41 17.98 -10.97 -7.35
C SER A 41 19.49 -11.16 -7.44
N LEU A 42 20.12 -11.86 -6.49
CA LEU A 42 21.57 -12.14 -6.49
C LEU A 42 21.98 -13.08 -7.62
N PHE A 43 21.26 -14.18 -7.82
CA PHE A 43 21.57 -15.15 -8.89
C PHE A 43 21.46 -14.57 -10.30
N TYR A 44 20.61 -13.56 -10.50
CA TYR A 44 20.27 -13.01 -11.81
C TYR A 44 20.67 -11.56 -12.00
N ILE A 45 21.41 -10.97 -11.06
CA ILE A 45 22.11 -9.70 -11.31
C ILE A 45 23.09 -9.98 -12.45
N GLY A 46 22.73 -9.51 -13.64
CA GLY A 46 23.42 -9.84 -14.89
C GLY A 46 24.90 -9.51 -14.85
N LYS A 47 25.66 -10.14 -15.75
CA LYS A 47 27.12 -10.08 -15.84
C LYS A 47 27.71 -8.67 -16.00
N MET A 48 26.91 -7.65 -16.37
CA MET A 48 27.35 -6.27 -16.52
C MET A 48 26.69 -5.35 -15.51
N ILE A 49 27.31 -5.20 -14.35
CA ILE A 49 26.90 -4.25 -13.33
C ILE A 49 27.33 -2.82 -13.77
N LYS A 50 26.36 -1.96 -13.99
CA LYS A 50 26.61 -0.53 -14.24
C LYS A 50 27.10 0.12 -12.94
N LYS A 51 28.39 0.55 -12.91
CA LYS A 51 29.01 1.13 -11.70
C LYS A 51 28.18 2.26 -11.11
N SER A 52 27.63 3.16 -11.94
CA SER A 52 26.80 4.28 -11.47
C SER A 52 25.51 3.83 -10.78
N THR A 53 24.86 2.79 -11.29
CA THR A 53 23.66 2.19 -10.67
C THR A 53 24.02 1.52 -9.35
N PHE A 54 25.16 0.83 -9.27
CA PHE A 54 25.64 0.23 -8.03
C PHE A 54 25.88 1.27 -6.94
N TYR A 55 26.70 2.30 -7.23
CA TYR A 55 27.01 3.34 -6.24
C TYR A 55 25.78 4.10 -5.77
N SER A 56 24.87 4.47 -6.68
CA SER A 56 23.65 5.18 -6.29
C SER A 56 22.71 4.32 -5.45
N SER A 57 22.59 3.02 -5.75
CA SER A 57 21.79 2.06 -4.96
C SER A 57 22.42 1.81 -3.59
N PHE A 58 23.75 1.68 -3.52
CA PHE A 58 24.50 1.50 -2.28
C PHE A 58 24.39 2.70 -1.35
N LEU A 59 24.55 3.92 -1.90
CA LEU A 59 24.37 5.16 -1.12
C LEU A 59 22.93 5.32 -0.63
N ALA A 60 21.95 5.00 -1.46
CA ALA A 60 20.54 5.00 -1.04
C ALA A 60 20.27 4.01 0.10
N PHE A 61 20.84 2.80 0.01
CA PHE A 61 20.76 1.80 1.07
C PHE A 61 21.35 2.31 2.38
N LEU A 62 22.58 2.80 2.35
CA LEU A 62 23.25 3.32 3.54
C LEU A 62 22.51 4.50 4.16
N THR A 63 21.99 5.41 3.33
CA THR A 63 21.26 6.58 3.84
C THR A 63 19.96 6.17 4.53
N VAL A 64 19.15 5.32 3.89
CA VAL A 64 17.89 4.87 4.49
C VAL A 64 18.16 4.04 5.74
N LEU A 65 19.15 3.14 5.72
CA LEU A 65 19.54 2.36 6.89
C LEU A 65 20.03 3.27 8.03
N ALA A 66 20.82 4.30 7.74
CA ALA A 66 21.27 5.27 8.74
C ALA A 66 20.11 6.04 9.38
N LEU A 67 19.08 6.44 8.60
CA LEU A 67 17.89 7.09 9.13
C LEU A 67 17.11 6.15 10.09
N PHE A 68 17.01 4.87 9.77
CA PHE A 68 16.40 3.88 10.67
C PHE A 68 17.28 3.63 11.91
N ALA A 69 18.60 3.60 11.76
CA ALA A 69 19.53 3.45 12.90
C ALA A 69 19.46 4.66 13.83
N ILE A 70 19.43 5.89 13.29
CA ILE A 70 19.22 7.11 14.08
C ILE A 70 17.91 7.03 14.85
N ASN A 71 16.83 6.63 14.18
CA ASN A 71 15.54 6.47 14.83
C ASN A 71 15.59 5.38 15.92
N PHE A 72 16.25 4.25 15.69
CA PHE A 72 16.42 3.19 16.68
C PHE A 72 17.13 3.68 17.96
N VAL A 73 18.17 4.48 17.80
CA VAL A 73 19.00 4.95 18.93
C VAL A 73 18.38 6.13 19.67
N PHE A 74 17.72 7.05 18.94
CA PHE A 74 17.24 8.32 19.48
C PHE A 74 15.72 8.40 19.62
N ALA A 75 14.98 7.34 19.33
CA ALA A 75 13.55 7.27 19.68
C ALA A 75 13.37 7.37 21.19
N ILE A 76 12.29 8.01 21.61
CA ILE A 76 12.02 8.24 23.04
C ILE A 76 11.94 6.93 23.81
N ASN A 77 11.26 5.93 23.25
CA ASN A 77 11.11 4.63 23.89
C ASN A 77 12.14 3.63 23.35
N PRO A 78 12.68 2.75 24.21
CA PRO A 78 13.57 1.67 23.77
C PRO A 78 12.90 0.80 22.71
N GLN A 79 13.59 0.60 21.61
CA GLN A 79 13.06 -0.10 20.43
C GLN A 79 13.53 -1.56 20.38
N SER A 80 12.73 -2.45 19.83
CA SER A 80 13.09 -3.86 19.61
C SER A 80 14.08 -4.01 18.45
N LEU A 81 15.28 -4.54 18.76
CA LEU A 81 16.30 -4.82 17.74
C LEU A 81 15.79 -5.80 16.68
N THR A 82 14.97 -6.79 17.05
CA THR A 82 14.40 -7.77 16.13
C THR A 82 13.51 -7.09 15.08
N LYS A 83 12.67 -6.14 15.50
CA LYS A 83 11.78 -5.40 14.57
C LYS A 83 12.58 -4.49 13.64
N TYR A 84 13.62 -3.81 14.16
CA TYR A 84 14.49 -2.97 13.31
C TYR A 84 15.38 -3.79 12.37
N SER A 85 15.82 -4.97 12.78
CA SER A 85 16.50 -5.91 11.88
C SER A 85 15.58 -6.34 10.72
N PHE A 86 14.29 -6.55 10.98
CA PHE A 86 13.31 -6.83 9.93
C PHE A 86 13.15 -5.65 8.94
N PHE A 87 13.12 -4.41 9.44
CA PHE A 87 13.16 -3.22 8.56
C PHE A 87 14.44 -3.18 7.73
N GLY A 88 15.60 -3.47 8.33
CA GLY A 88 16.88 -3.54 7.61
C GLY A 88 16.85 -4.57 6.46
N ILE A 89 16.31 -5.75 6.69
CA ILE A 89 16.11 -6.79 5.66
C ILE A 89 15.14 -6.29 4.58
N THR A 90 14.06 -5.64 4.97
CA THR A 90 13.07 -5.08 4.03
C THR A 90 13.68 -4.00 3.14
N ILE A 91 14.47 -3.07 3.71
CA ILE A 91 15.20 -2.04 2.97
C ILE A 91 16.18 -2.69 1.99
N PHE A 92 16.99 -3.64 2.46
CA PHE A 92 17.96 -4.35 1.62
C PHE A 92 17.29 -5.06 0.45
N THR A 93 16.21 -5.81 0.71
CA THR A 93 15.42 -6.51 -0.31
C THR A 93 14.88 -5.54 -1.35
N THR A 94 14.35 -4.40 -0.91
CA THR A 94 13.78 -3.38 -1.79
C THR A 94 14.85 -2.73 -2.67
N VAL A 95 16.00 -2.36 -2.08
CA VAL A 95 17.15 -1.80 -2.84
C VAL A 95 17.66 -2.80 -3.86
N LEU A 96 17.82 -4.07 -3.47
CA LEU A 96 18.30 -5.12 -4.33
C LEU A 96 17.35 -5.39 -5.50
N THR A 97 16.04 -5.38 -5.23
CA THR A 97 15.01 -5.51 -6.28
C THR A 97 15.09 -4.36 -7.28
N LEU A 98 15.19 -3.11 -6.80
CA LEU A 98 15.34 -1.94 -7.68
C LEU A 98 16.67 -1.99 -8.46
N PHE A 99 17.76 -2.39 -7.81
CA PHE A 99 19.04 -2.56 -8.47
C PHE A 99 18.98 -3.62 -9.58
N TYR A 100 18.31 -4.75 -9.30
CA TYR A 100 18.07 -5.79 -10.30
C TYR A 100 17.35 -5.25 -11.54
N PHE A 101 16.21 -4.56 -11.35
CA PHE A 101 15.44 -4.01 -12.47
C PHE A 101 16.14 -2.85 -13.18
N ASN A 102 16.85 -1.98 -12.46
CA ASN A 102 17.57 -0.85 -13.05
C ASN A 102 18.82 -1.27 -13.86
N ASN A 103 19.33 -2.48 -13.60
CA ASN A 103 20.47 -3.04 -14.31
C ASN A 103 20.07 -3.74 -15.61
N GLN A 104 18.77 -3.97 -15.84
CA GLN A 104 18.27 -4.54 -17.09
C GLN A 104 18.31 -3.49 -18.21
N ASP A 105 18.47 -3.98 -19.46
CA ASP A 105 18.59 -3.08 -20.62
C ASP A 105 17.26 -2.36 -20.91
N ASN A 106 16.13 -3.02 -20.68
CA ASN A 106 14.84 -2.40 -20.86
C ASN A 106 14.33 -1.79 -19.55
N LYS A 107 14.27 -0.46 -19.49
CA LYS A 107 13.79 0.30 -18.34
C LYS A 107 12.30 0.06 -17.99
N GLU A 108 11.53 -0.43 -18.95
CA GLU A 108 10.10 -0.72 -18.75
C GLU A 108 9.85 -2.10 -18.13
N THR A 109 10.89 -2.91 -17.92
CA THR A 109 10.75 -4.29 -17.45
C THR A 109 10.00 -4.37 -16.11
N LEU A 110 10.29 -3.46 -15.18
CA LEU A 110 9.60 -3.39 -13.89
C LEU A 110 8.09 -3.15 -14.07
N ILE A 111 7.72 -2.14 -14.86
CA ILE A 111 6.31 -1.79 -15.10
C ILE A 111 5.58 -2.87 -15.89
N ASN A 112 6.24 -3.49 -16.86
CA ASN A 112 5.69 -4.59 -17.61
C ASN A 112 5.40 -5.81 -16.74
N SER A 113 6.33 -6.13 -15.82
CA SER A 113 6.15 -7.23 -14.86
C SER A 113 5.05 -6.92 -13.83
N LEU A 114 5.00 -5.68 -13.33
CA LEU A 114 3.94 -5.21 -12.45
C LEU A 114 2.57 -5.33 -13.13
N TYR A 115 2.44 -4.81 -14.33
CA TYR A 115 1.20 -4.91 -15.10
C TYR A 115 0.75 -6.35 -15.32
N PHE A 116 1.68 -7.27 -15.65
CA PHE A 116 1.37 -8.67 -15.80
C PHE A 116 0.85 -9.30 -14.50
N VAL A 117 1.54 -9.05 -13.40
CA VAL A 117 1.17 -9.61 -12.08
C VAL A 117 -0.18 -9.06 -11.62
N LEU A 118 -0.43 -7.76 -11.79
CA LEU A 118 -1.70 -7.16 -11.40
C LEU A 118 -2.88 -7.69 -12.22
N LYS A 119 -2.66 -8.07 -13.49
CA LYS A 119 -3.69 -8.79 -14.25
C LYS A 119 -4.00 -10.16 -13.66
N LEU A 120 -2.98 -10.92 -13.21
CA LEU A 120 -3.21 -12.19 -12.53
C LEU A 120 -4.01 -11.99 -11.23
N VAL A 121 -3.67 -10.96 -10.46
CA VAL A 121 -4.43 -10.57 -9.25
C VAL A 121 -5.88 -10.24 -9.60
N LEU A 122 -6.13 -9.47 -10.64
CA LEU A 122 -7.49 -9.14 -11.10
C LEU A 122 -8.25 -10.41 -11.47
N PHE A 123 -7.70 -11.29 -12.31
CA PHE A 123 -8.37 -12.52 -12.74
C PHE A 123 -8.68 -13.42 -11.54
N HIS A 124 -7.72 -13.59 -10.63
CA HIS A 124 -7.94 -14.36 -9.40
C HIS A 124 -9.08 -13.73 -8.56
N SER A 125 -9.07 -12.42 -8.37
CA SER A 125 -10.09 -11.73 -7.57
C SER A 125 -11.48 -11.82 -8.17
N VAL A 126 -11.62 -11.70 -9.49
CA VAL A 126 -12.90 -11.87 -10.19
C VAL A 126 -13.41 -13.31 -10.08
N LEU A 127 -12.52 -14.29 -10.27
CA LEU A 127 -12.87 -15.70 -10.08
C LEU A 127 -13.29 -16.00 -8.64
N SER A 128 -12.55 -15.48 -7.65
CA SER A 128 -12.89 -15.61 -6.24
C SER A 128 -14.28 -15.03 -5.93
N PHE A 129 -14.57 -13.83 -6.45
CA PHE A 129 -15.85 -13.16 -6.24
C PHE A 129 -17.03 -13.96 -6.84
N ILE A 130 -16.86 -14.45 -8.07
CA ILE A 130 -17.88 -15.28 -8.73
C ILE A 130 -18.03 -16.63 -8.00
N ALA A 131 -16.92 -17.27 -7.64
CA ALA A 131 -16.91 -18.55 -6.96
C ALA A 131 -17.68 -18.51 -5.63
N TYR A 132 -17.66 -17.39 -4.91
CA TYR A 132 -18.37 -17.24 -3.65
C TYR A 132 -19.83 -17.68 -3.72
N PHE A 133 -20.54 -17.31 -4.77
CA PHE A 133 -21.97 -17.65 -4.95
C PHE A 133 -22.23 -19.16 -5.09
N PHE A 134 -21.20 -19.93 -5.44
CA PHE A 134 -21.31 -21.38 -5.64
C PHE A 134 -20.71 -22.19 -4.48
N VAL A 135 -19.77 -21.60 -3.72
CA VAL A 135 -19.00 -22.35 -2.72
C VAL A 135 -19.27 -21.89 -1.28
N LYS A 136 -20.13 -20.90 -1.06
CA LYS A 136 -20.37 -20.29 0.26
C LYS A 136 -20.75 -21.31 1.35
N ASP A 137 -21.47 -22.36 0.99
CA ASP A 137 -21.92 -23.41 1.92
C ASP A 137 -20.83 -24.46 2.21
N ASN A 138 -19.72 -24.44 1.47
CA ASN A 138 -18.57 -25.35 1.60
C ASN A 138 -17.30 -24.63 2.10
N LEU A 139 -17.43 -23.44 2.66
CA LEU A 139 -16.32 -22.70 3.23
C LEU A 139 -15.98 -23.25 4.62
N PHE A 140 -14.68 -23.31 4.92
CA PHE A 140 -14.22 -23.63 6.27
C PHE A 140 -13.33 -22.51 6.81
N LEU A 141 -13.41 -22.33 8.15
CA LEU A 141 -12.65 -21.30 8.86
C LEU A 141 -11.21 -21.75 9.05
N ILE A 142 -10.28 -20.88 8.70
CA ILE A 142 -8.87 -21.00 9.06
C ILE A 142 -8.49 -19.83 9.97
N THR A 143 -7.76 -20.14 11.04
CA THR A 143 -7.37 -19.16 12.07
C THR A 143 -5.86 -19.11 12.20
N SER A 144 -5.34 -17.94 12.52
CA SER A 144 -3.96 -17.72 12.97
C SER A 144 -3.98 -16.86 14.22
N GLU A 145 -2.83 -16.64 14.84
CA GLU A 145 -2.69 -15.77 16.01
C GLU A 145 -3.27 -14.36 15.80
N TYR A 146 -3.30 -13.87 14.56
CA TYR A 146 -3.64 -12.47 14.23
C TYR A 146 -4.79 -12.33 13.24
N HIS A 147 -5.24 -13.40 12.62
CA HIS A 147 -6.19 -13.30 11.54
C HIS A 147 -7.04 -14.56 11.37
N GLU A 148 -8.28 -14.34 10.98
CA GLU A 148 -9.23 -15.38 10.63
C GLU A 148 -9.69 -15.18 9.19
N SER A 149 -9.90 -16.27 8.45
CA SER A 149 -10.45 -16.22 7.11
C SER A 149 -11.25 -17.46 6.80
N LEU A 150 -12.33 -17.31 6.06
CA LEU A 150 -13.03 -18.41 5.42
C LEU A 150 -12.31 -18.78 4.12
N THR A 151 -12.15 -20.05 3.83
CA THR A 151 -11.49 -20.48 2.60
C THR A 151 -12.22 -21.62 1.92
N TYR A 152 -12.10 -21.66 0.60
CA TYR A 152 -12.44 -22.81 -0.23
C TYR A 152 -11.15 -23.42 -0.78
N ASN A 153 -10.79 -24.59 -0.25
CA ASN A 153 -9.62 -25.37 -0.66
C ASN A 153 -8.31 -24.58 -0.73
N TYR A 154 -8.10 -23.57 0.13
CA TYR A 154 -6.93 -22.65 0.12
C TYR A 154 -6.70 -21.91 -1.20
N LEU A 155 -7.68 -21.89 -2.11
CA LEU A 155 -7.64 -21.18 -3.38
C LEU A 155 -8.31 -19.82 -3.28
N PHE A 156 -9.48 -19.76 -2.64
CA PHE A 156 -10.25 -18.55 -2.46
C PHE A 156 -10.42 -18.26 -0.98
N TYR A 157 -10.39 -16.99 -0.65
CA TYR A 157 -10.41 -16.50 0.73
C TYR A 157 -11.47 -15.41 0.88
N TYR A 158 -12.19 -15.45 2.01
CA TYR A 158 -13.27 -14.54 2.32
C TYR A 158 -13.19 -14.12 3.79
N SER A 159 -13.58 -12.88 4.10
CA SER A 159 -13.60 -12.41 5.48
C SER A 159 -14.73 -13.07 6.27
N PRO A 160 -14.48 -13.57 7.47
CA PRO A 160 -15.53 -14.11 8.35
C PRO A 160 -16.32 -13.02 9.07
N LYS A 161 -15.89 -11.74 8.99
CA LYS A 161 -16.51 -10.63 9.73
C LYS A 161 -17.84 -10.23 9.10
N GLU A 162 -18.87 -10.05 9.93
CA GLU A 162 -20.19 -9.55 9.50
C GLU A 162 -20.10 -8.21 8.77
N ALA A 163 -19.26 -7.28 9.25
CA ALA A 163 -18.98 -6.01 8.58
C ALA A 163 -18.36 -6.13 7.15
N SER A 164 -18.03 -7.34 6.72
CA SER A 164 -17.60 -7.64 5.35
C SER A 164 -18.73 -8.06 4.44
N VAL A 165 -19.91 -8.30 4.98
CA VAL A 165 -21.13 -8.59 4.21
C VAL A 165 -21.87 -7.28 3.97
N ILE A 166 -22.24 -7.03 2.74
CA ILE A 166 -22.97 -5.82 2.33
C ILE A 166 -24.29 -6.23 1.76
N ASN A 167 -25.36 -5.63 2.25
CA ASN A 167 -26.67 -5.80 1.65
C ASN A 167 -26.84 -4.81 0.49
N LEU A 168 -26.78 -5.31 -0.74
CA LEU A 168 -27.00 -4.55 -1.96
C LEU A 168 -28.29 -5.05 -2.62
N PHE A 169 -29.33 -4.22 -2.63
CA PHE A 169 -30.63 -4.55 -3.22
C PHE A 169 -31.28 -5.85 -2.67
N GLY A 170 -31.09 -6.12 -1.38
CA GLY A 170 -31.64 -7.33 -0.74
C GLY A 170 -30.78 -8.59 -0.93
N LEU A 171 -29.60 -8.46 -1.54
CA LEU A 171 -28.63 -9.55 -1.68
C LEU A 171 -27.44 -9.30 -0.76
N ASP A 172 -27.13 -10.26 0.09
CA ASP A 172 -25.95 -10.25 0.92
C ASP A 172 -24.73 -10.65 0.09
N ILE A 173 -23.85 -9.67 -0.15
CA ILE A 173 -22.65 -9.81 -0.96
C ILE A 173 -21.44 -9.62 -0.06
N ILE A 174 -20.48 -10.57 -0.11
CA ILE A 174 -19.23 -10.42 0.60
C ILE A 174 -18.28 -9.50 -0.16
N ARG A 175 -17.59 -8.60 0.56
CA ARG A 175 -16.56 -7.73 -0.03
C ARG A 175 -15.42 -8.56 -0.57
N ASN A 176 -15.04 -8.29 -1.82
CA ASN A 176 -13.98 -9.00 -2.50
C ASN A 176 -12.60 -8.57 -1.96
N SER A 177 -11.86 -9.47 -1.34
CA SER A 177 -10.47 -9.28 -0.91
C SER A 177 -9.46 -10.01 -1.81
N GLY A 178 -9.91 -10.89 -2.70
CA GLY A 178 -9.06 -11.69 -3.58
C GLY A 178 -8.08 -12.54 -2.77
N MET A 179 -6.78 -12.38 -3.05
CA MET A 179 -5.69 -13.06 -2.34
C MET A 179 -5.15 -12.29 -1.13
N PHE A 180 -5.73 -11.14 -0.81
CA PHE A 180 -5.28 -10.26 0.27
C PHE A 180 -6.14 -10.44 1.53
N TRP A 181 -5.60 -10.00 2.69
CA TRP A 181 -6.32 -10.12 3.96
C TRP A 181 -7.52 -9.16 4.07
N GLU A 182 -7.55 -8.09 3.23
CA GLU A 182 -8.61 -7.10 3.24
C GLU A 182 -8.94 -6.59 1.84
N ALA A 183 -10.22 -6.24 1.62
CA ALA A 183 -10.69 -5.60 0.40
C ALA A 183 -10.02 -4.24 0.14
N GLY A 184 -9.61 -3.54 1.21
CA GLY A 184 -8.83 -2.30 1.17
C GLY A 184 -7.50 -2.45 0.45
N ILE A 185 -6.84 -3.59 0.54
CA ILE A 185 -5.57 -3.84 -0.15
C ILE A 185 -5.78 -4.25 -1.60
N LEU A 186 -6.77 -5.09 -1.88
CA LEU A 186 -7.07 -5.48 -3.26
C LEU A 186 -7.37 -4.24 -4.13
N GLN A 187 -8.20 -3.32 -3.64
CA GLN A 187 -8.55 -2.11 -4.38
C GLN A 187 -7.32 -1.25 -4.73
N ILE A 188 -6.28 -1.22 -3.87
CA ILE A 188 -5.04 -0.49 -4.15
C ILE A 188 -4.40 -1.01 -5.44
N PHE A 189 -4.20 -2.31 -5.52
CA PHE A 189 -3.57 -2.94 -6.68
C PHE A 189 -4.44 -2.84 -7.93
N LEU A 190 -5.77 -2.89 -7.79
CA LEU A 190 -6.68 -2.69 -8.92
C LEU A 190 -6.70 -1.23 -9.41
N ASN A 191 -6.63 -0.24 -8.52
CA ASN A 191 -6.49 1.17 -8.90
C ASN A 191 -5.13 1.44 -9.59
N ILE A 192 -4.05 0.80 -9.14
CA ILE A 192 -2.75 0.85 -9.83
C ILE A 192 -2.87 0.22 -11.22
N LEU A 193 -3.53 -0.94 -11.35
CA LEU A 193 -3.76 -1.58 -12.64
C LEU A 193 -4.59 -0.70 -13.58
N PHE A 194 -5.65 -0.05 -13.08
CA PHE A 194 -6.46 0.89 -13.85
C PHE A 194 -5.62 2.05 -14.38
N PHE A 195 -4.78 2.65 -13.52
CA PHE A 195 -3.84 3.67 -13.93
C PHE A 195 -2.91 3.19 -15.04
N LEU A 196 -2.28 2.02 -14.86
CA LEU A 196 -1.34 1.48 -15.86
C LEU A 196 -2.03 1.20 -17.19
N GLU A 197 -3.25 0.65 -17.18
CA GLU A 197 -3.99 0.36 -18.41
C GLU A 197 -4.32 1.64 -19.19
N ILE A 198 -4.77 2.71 -18.52
CA ILE A 198 -5.13 3.95 -19.18
C ILE A 198 -3.90 4.76 -19.59
N SER A 199 -2.90 4.90 -18.72
CA SER A 199 -1.82 5.86 -18.90
C SER A 199 -0.61 5.32 -19.65
N VAL A 200 -0.32 4.03 -19.49
CA VAL A 200 0.90 3.40 -20.02
C VAL A 200 0.61 2.46 -21.18
N PHE A 201 -0.31 1.52 -20.99
CA PHE A 201 -0.51 0.44 -21.98
C PHE A 201 -1.60 0.76 -23.01
N LYS A 202 -2.69 1.45 -22.63
CA LYS A 202 -3.80 1.93 -23.50
C LYS A 202 -4.38 0.85 -24.44
N LYS A 203 -4.47 -0.41 -23.96
CA LYS A 203 -4.64 -1.55 -24.86
C LYS A 203 -6.05 -2.12 -24.93
N ASN A 204 -6.80 -2.16 -23.80
CA ASN A 204 -7.98 -3.02 -23.78
C ASN A 204 -9.15 -2.46 -22.97
N LYS A 205 -10.18 -1.99 -23.69
CA LYS A 205 -11.43 -1.48 -23.09
C LYS A 205 -12.17 -2.54 -22.25
N ARG A 206 -12.11 -3.83 -22.65
CA ARG A 206 -12.74 -4.92 -21.89
C ARG A 206 -12.02 -5.16 -20.57
N LEU A 207 -10.69 -5.05 -20.59
CA LEU A 207 -9.90 -5.13 -19.37
C LEU A 207 -10.22 -3.98 -18.41
N LEU A 208 -10.36 -2.74 -18.93
CA LEU A 208 -10.78 -1.60 -18.12
C LEU A 208 -12.14 -1.83 -17.44
N ALA A 209 -13.12 -2.34 -18.18
CA ALA A 209 -14.44 -2.66 -17.61
C ALA A 209 -14.30 -3.72 -16.49
N LEU A 210 -13.48 -4.75 -16.71
CA LEU A 210 -13.23 -5.79 -15.70
C LEU A 210 -12.53 -5.24 -14.45
N ILE A 211 -11.58 -4.31 -14.62
CA ILE A 211 -10.90 -3.64 -13.50
C ILE A 211 -11.90 -2.80 -12.69
N ILE A 212 -12.78 -2.04 -13.36
CA ILE A 212 -13.81 -1.25 -12.69
C ILE A 212 -14.73 -2.16 -11.89
N LEU A 213 -15.21 -3.26 -12.47
CA LEU A 213 -16.04 -4.26 -11.76
C LEU A 213 -15.28 -4.87 -10.56
N GLY A 214 -13.98 -5.15 -10.73
CA GLY A 214 -13.12 -5.62 -9.64
C GLY A 214 -13.03 -4.60 -8.49
N ILE A 215 -12.85 -3.30 -8.79
CA ILE A 215 -12.80 -2.25 -7.77
C ILE A 215 -14.17 -2.11 -7.08
N LEU A 216 -15.27 -2.12 -7.83
CA LEU A 216 -16.63 -2.06 -7.28
C LEU A 216 -16.89 -3.22 -6.33
N SER A 217 -16.47 -4.44 -6.68
CA SER A 217 -16.67 -5.63 -5.83
C SER A 217 -15.93 -5.55 -4.49
N THR A 218 -14.91 -4.69 -4.35
CA THR A 218 -14.23 -4.48 -3.06
C THR A 218 -15.05 -3.65 -2.09
N TYR A 219 -15.98 -2.84 -2.58
CA TYR A 219 -16.78 -1.88 -1.82
C TYR A 219 -15.93 -1.04 -0.84
N SER A 220 -14.75 -0.64 -1.29
CA SER A 220 -13.81 0.15 -0.49
C SER A 220 -14.00 1.64 -0.77
N THR A 221 -14.28 2.45 0.27
CA THR A 221 -14.45 3.91 0.14
C THR A 221 -13.23 4.57 -0.51
N ALA A 222 -12.03 4.21 -0.04
CA ALA A 222 -10.79 4.74 -0.62
C ALA A 222 -10.61 4.30 -2.08
N GLY A 223 -10.97 3.05 -2.40
CA GLY A 223 -10.91 2.51 -3.76
C GLY A 223 -11.86 3.21 -4.73
N LEU A 224 -13.09 3.43 -4.30
CA LEU A 224 -14.09 4.16 -5.09
C LEU A 224 -13.68 5.62 -5.31
N LEU A 225 -13.20 6.29 -4.27
CA LEU A 225 -12.67 7.66 -4.37
C LEU A 225 -11.52 7.76 -5.37
N LEU A 226 -10.54 6.86 -5.27
CA LEU A 226 -9.41 6.82 -6.19
C LEU A 226 -9.83 6.54 -7.63
N LEU A 227 -10.79 5.63 -7.83
CA LEU A 227 -11.36 5.38 -9.16
C LEU A 227 -12.05 6.63 -9.72
N MET A 228 -12.86 7.33 -8.90
CA MET A 228 -13.53 8.58 -9.31
C MET A 228 -12.50 9.64 -9.73
N ILE A 229 -11.47 9.87 -8.92
CA ILE A 229 -10.39 10.84 -9.23
C ILE A 229 -9.72 10.47 -10.56
N GLN A 230 -9.41 9.20 -10.78
CA GLN A 230 -8.80 8.72 -12.02
C GLN A 230 -9.73 8.89 -13.23
N VAL A 231 -11.00 8.53 -13.11
CA VAL A 231 -11.99 8.69 -14.20
C VAL A 231 -12.12 10.17 -14.58
N VAL A 232 -12.25 11.07 -13.61
CA VAL A 232 -12.32 12.51 -13.87
C VAL A 232 -11.05 13.01 -14.54
N TYR A 233 -9.89 12.68 -13.99
CA TYR A 233 -8.59 13.13 -14.53
C TYR A 233 -8.36 12.68 -15.97
N PHE A 234 -8.53 11.38 -16.25
CA PHE A 234 -8.29 10.83 -17.59
C PHE A 234 -9.38 11.22 -18.59
N SER A 235 -10.63 11.35 -18.15
CA SER A 235 -11.70 11.85 -19.03
C SER A 235 -11.42 13.26 -19.54
N GLN A 236 -10.94 14.15 -18.68
CA GLN A 236 -10.59 15.52 -19.09
C GLN A 236 -9.36 15.57 -20.01
N LYS A 237 -8.41 14.66 -19.85
CA LYS A 237 -7.13 14.69 -20.55
C LYS A 237 -7.13 13.94 -21.88
N GLU A 238 -7.86 12.84 -21.97
CA GLU A 238 -7.81 11.91 -23.11
C GLU A 238 -9.01 12.08 -24.06
N PHE A 239 -10.09 12.77 -23.66
CA PHE A 239 -11.30 12.89 -24.45
C PHE A 239 -11.65 14.34 -24.74
N LYS A 240 -12.37 14.57 -25.87
CA LYS A 240 -12.97 15.87 -26.13
C LYS A 240 -13.96 16.22 -25.02
N ARG A 241 -14.07 17.50 -24.67
CA ARG A 241 -14.86 18.02 -23.54
C ARG A 241 -16.28 17.42 -23.45
N ASN A 242 -17.00 17.31 -24.56
CA ASN A 242 -18.37 16.77 -24.57
C ASN A 242 -18.40 15.27 -24.21
N ILE A 243 -17.45 14.48 -24.74
CA ILE A 243 -17.32 13.05 -24.44
C ILE A 243 -16.89 12.86 -22.98
N ALA A 244 -16.00 13.70 -22.48
CA ALA A 244 -15.57 13.67 -21.09
C ALA A 244 -16.75 13.90 -20.13
N ILE A 245 -17.61 14.89 -20.42
CA ILE A 245 -18.82 15.18 -19.63
C ILE A 245 -19.73 13.94 -19.59
N VAL A 246 -20.02 13.35 -20.76
CA VAL A 246 -20.89 12.17 -20.87
C VAL A 246 -20.31 10.99 -20.06
N LEU A 247 -19.01 10.74 -20.18
CA LEU A 247 -18.35 9.66 -19.44
C LEU A 247 -18.37 9.89 -17.93
N ILE A 248 -18.09 11.12 -17.49
CA ILE A 248 -18.15 11.50 -16.07
C ILE A 248 -19.60 11.34 -15.55
N THR A 249 -20.58 11.69 -16.34
CA THR A 249 -21.99 11.54 -15.94
C THR A 249 -22.39 10.06 -15.86
N ILE A 250 -22.10 9.27 -16.89
CA ILE A 250 -22.52 7.85 -16.96
C ILE A 250 -21.80 7.00 -15.91
N ILE A 251 -20.52 7.25 -15.64
CA ILE A 251 -19.72 6.46 -14.69
C ILE A 251 -19.70 7.13 -13.33
N GLY A 252 -19.58 8.45 -13.28
CA GLY A 252 -19.42 9.20 -12.03
C GLY A 252 -20.67 9.22 -11.16
N ILE A 253 -21.86 9.31 -11.74
CA ILE A 253 -23.11 9.31 -10.94
C ILE A 253 -23.33 7.97 -10.24
N PRO A 254 -23.30 6.79 -10.91
CA PRO A 254 -23.41 5.51 -10.20
C PRO A 254 -22.30 5.31 -9.16
N LEU A 255 -21.06 5.70 -9.47
CA LEU A 255 -19.95 5.64 -8.51
C LEU A 255 -20.21 6.53 -7.29
N TYR A 256 -20.73 7.74 -7.50
CA TYR A 256 -21.07 8.65 -6.40
C TYR A 256 -22.20 8.09 -5.53
N ILE A 257 -23.22 7.48 -6.12
CA ILE A 257 -24.31 6.85 -5.35
C ILE A 257 -23.77 5.73 -4.47
N ILE A 258 -22.94 4.82 -5.03
CA ILE A 258 -22.32 3.73 -4.27
C ILE A 258 -21.39 4.28 -3.19
N PHE A 259 -20.61 5.31 -3.50
CA PHE A 259 -19.70 5.98 -2.57
C PHE A 259 -20.45 6.64 -1.42
N SER A 260 -21.55 7.37 -1.71
CA SER A 260 -22.40 8.01 -0.72
C SER A 260 -23.07 6.99 0.21
N ALA A 261 -23.59 5.90 -0.35
CA ALA A 261 -24.16 4.81 0.44
C ALA A 261 -23.10 4.20 1.38
N ASN A 262 -21.90 3.94 0.89
CA ASN A 262 -20.80 3.41 1.68
C ASN A 262 -20.34 4.38 2.80
N ILE A 263 -20.34 5.69 2.53
CA ILE A 263 -20.03 6.69 3.57
C ILE A 263 -21.14 6.75 4.62
N ASN A 264 -22.39 6.78 4.21
CA ASN A 264 -23.52 6.84 5.15
C ASN A 264 -23.54 5.62 6.09
N GLU A 265 -23.27 4.42 5.55
CA GLU A 265 -23.13 3.20 6.35
C GLU A 265 -21.99 3.31 7.37
N LYS A 266 -20.88 3.96 7.01
CA LYS A 266 -19.73 4.18 7.91
C LYS A 266 -19.92 5.31 8.90
N LEU A 267 -20.76 6.30 8.62
CA LEU A 267 -21.02 7.42 9.51
C LEU A 267 -22.15 7.11 10.52
N TYR A 268 -23.16 6.36 10.09
CA TYR A 268 -24.40 6.17 10.83
C TYR A 268 -24.83 4.71 10.96
N GLY A 269 -24.07 3.75 10.42
CA GLY A 269 -24.38 2.33 10.43
C GLY A 269 -23.34 1.48 11.15
N GLU A 270 -23.34 0.18 10.87
CA GLU A 270 -22.42 -0.81 11.48
C GLU A 270 -20.93 -0.53 11.22
N GLY A 271 -20.61 0.30 10.23
CA GLY A 271 -19.26 0.71 9.89
C GLY A 271 -18.70 1.90 10.68
N GLU A 272 -19.46 2.49 11.63
CA GLU A 272 -19.07 3.68 12.39
C GLU A 272 -17.75 3.49 13.16
N SER A 273 -17.56 2.36 13.79
CA SER A 273 -16.32 2.02 14.51
C SER A 273 -15.07 2.08 13.60
N SER A 274 -15.21 1.67 12.34
CA SER A 274 -14.13 1.73 11.35
C SER A 274 -13.79 3.17 10.92
N PHE A 275 -14.77 4.06 10.89
CA PHE A 275 -14.55 5.47 10.58
C PHE A 275 -13.88 6.20 11.75
N GLN A 276 -14.37 6.00 12.96
CA GLN A 276 -13.78 6.56 14.19
C GLN A 276 -12.32 6.13 14.33
N LYS A 277 -12.01 4.85 14.10
CA LYS A 277 -10.62 4.36 14.10
C LYS A 277 -9.73 5.11 13.11
N ARG A 278 -10.20 5.36 11.89
CA ARG A 278 -9.42 6.10 10.89
C ARG A 278 -9.19 7.55 11.28
N LEU A 279 -10.15 8.21 11.94
CA LEU A 279 -9.97 9.56 12.48
C LEU A 279 -8.93 9.57 13.60
N ILE A 280 -8.98 8.62 14.52
CA ILE A 280 -7.98 8.46 15.58
C ILE A 280 -6.60 8.20 14.97
N ASP A 281 -6.50 7.28 14.00
CA ASP A 281 -5.24 6.98 13.30
C ASP A 281 -4.69 8.15 12.46
N LEU A 282 -5.51 9.12 12.12
CA LEU A 282 -5.09 10.36 11.46
C LEU A 282 -4.62 11.41 12.46
N THR A 283 -5.37 11.62 13.55
CA THR A 283 -5.18 12.75 14.47
C THR A 283 -4.17 12.45 15.58
N GLN A 284 -4.34 11.34 16.29
CA GLN A 284 -3.51 11.02 17.46
C GLN A 284 -2.01 10.89 17.12
N PRO A 285 -1.58 10.16 16.06
CA PRO A 285 -0.16 10.10 15.71
C PRO A 285 0.43 11.46 15.31
N PHE A 286 -0.39 12.37 14.76
CA PHE A 286 0.06 13.72 14.45
C PHE A 286 0.42 14.50 15.73
N PHE A 287 -0.42 14.44 16.76
CA PHE A 287 -0.14 15.10 18.03
C PHE A 287 1.04 14.47 18.76
N ILE A 288 1.17 13.14 18.74
CA ILE A 288 2.35 12.43 19.25
C ILE A 288 3.62 12.93 18.54
N ALA A 289 3.56 13.17 17.22
CA ALA A 289 4.68 13.72 16.47
C ALA A 289 5.00 15.18 16.85
N LEU A 290 4.01 15.99 17.19
CA LEU A 290 4.23 17.36 17.67
C LEU A 290 4.96 17.38 19.02
N GLU A 291 4.68 16.45 19.91
CA GLU A 291 5.41 16.29 21.17
C GLU A 291 6.83 15.75 20.96
N ASN A 292 7.04 14.97 19.90
CA ASN A 292 8.28 14.26 19.59
C ASN A 292 8.79 14.60 18.18
N PRO A 293 9.08 15.88 17.88
CA PRO A 293 9.18 16.36 16.51
C PRO A 293 10.42 15.89 15.76
N LEU A 294 11.54 15.56 16.42
CA LEU A 294 12.83 15.30 15.76
C LEU A 294 12.99 13.85 15.35
N THR A 295 12.87 12.92 16.30
CA THR A 295 13.15 11.49 16.10
C THR A 295 11.93 10.60 16.27
N GLY A 296 10.83 11.17 16.79
CA GLY A 296 9.62 10.43 17.05
C GLY A 296 9.74 9.42 18.20
N VAL A 297 8.71 8.59 18.35
CA VAL A 297 8.60 7.59 19.41
C VAL A 297 9.16 6.20 19.02
N GLY A 298 9.59 6.06 17.76
CA GLY A 298 10.09 4.81 17.19
C GLY A 298 9.03 4.04 16.40
N LEU A 299 9.50 3.06 15.65
CA LEU A 299 8.68 2.23 14.74
C LEU A 299 8.27 0.88 15.34
N ASP A 300 8.54 0.64 16.62
CA ASP A 300 8.01 -0.54 17.29
C ASP A 300 6.54 -0.33 17.62
N ILE A 301 5.67 -1.11 16.99
CA ILE A 301 4.23 -0.95 17.08
C ILE A 301 3.69 -1.16 18.52
N ASP A 302 4.33 -2.05 19.29
CA ASP A 302 3.91 -2.27 20.68
C ASP A 302 4.27 -1.05 21.53
N ARG A 303 5.43 -0.44 21.30
CA ARG A 303 5.85 0.80 21.99
C ARG A 303 5.03 2.02 21.58
N LEU A 304 4.69 2.10 20.30
CA LEU A 304 3.76 3.15 19.85
C LEU A 304 2.39 3.00 20.51
N GLN A 305 1.92 1.78 20.71
CA GLN A 305 0.64 1.53 21.38
C GLN A 305 0.67 1.97 22.86
N GLU A 306 1.76 1.71 23.59
CA GLU A 306 1.98 2.21 24.94
C GLU A 306 1.89 3.76 25.00
N VAL A 307 2.59 4.43 24.06
CA VAL A 307 2.52 5.91 23.95
C VAL A 307 1.11 6.41 23.65
N ARG A 308 0.37 5.71 22.79
CA ARG A 308 -1.02 6.06 22.45
C ARG A 308 -1.93 5.95 23.64
N GLU A 309 -1.75 4.96 24.50
CA GLU A 309 -2.52 4.78 25.72
C GLU A 309 -2.21 5.87 26.75
N GLU A 310 -0.92 6.17 26.98
CA GLU A 310 -0.50 7.28 27.86
C GLU A 310 -0.99 8.64 27.36
N PHE A 311 -0.87 8.88 26.05
CA PHE A 311 -1.31 10.12 25.41
C PHE A 311 -2.82 10.34 25.57
N TYR A 312 -3.62 9.29 25.45
CA TYR A 312 -5.05 9.35 25.67
C TYR A 312 -5.42 9.72 27.10
N ILE A 313 -4.73 9.13 28.09
CA ILE A 313 -5.01 9.34 29.52
C ILE A 313 -4.61 10.76 29.95
N ASN A 314 -3.51 11.30 29.43
CA ASN A 314 -2.89 12.53 29.91
C ASN A 314 -3.22 13.78 29.07
N SER A 315 -3.87 13.63 27.91
CA SER A 315 -4.09 14.74 27.00
C SER A 315 -5.51 15.32 27.09
N ASN A 316 -5.62 16.66 27.03
CA ASN A 316 -6.88 17.37 26.80
C ASN A 316 -7.40 17.15 25.35
N LEU A 317 -6.76 16.28 24.57
CA LEU A 317 -7.14 15.98 23.21
C LEU A 317 -8.52 15.30 23.15
N SER A 318 -8.83 14.46 24.15
CA SER A 318 -10.14 13.84 24.30
C SER A 318 -11.27 14.88 24.36
N ASP A 319 -11.04 15.95 25.12
CA ASP A 319 -12.01 17.03 25.27
C ASP A 319 -12.14 17.84 23.97
N MET A 320 -11.02 18.18 23.33
CA MET A 320 -10.99 18.88 22.04
C MET A 320 -11.64 18.08 20.91
N LEU A 321 -11.46 16.77 20.88
CA LEU A 321 -12.07 15.90 19.87
C LEU A 321 -13.54 15.64 20.16
N GLY A 322 -13.93 15.59 21.43
CA GLY A 322 -15.33 15.56 21.87
C GLY A 322 -16.12 16.81 21.46
N GLU A 323 -15.50 18.00 21.53
CA GLU A 323 -16.10 19.25 21.02
C GLU A 323 -16.37 19.23 19.50
N VAL A 324 -15.61 18.45 18.75
CA VAL A 324 -15.81 18.25 17.30
C VAL A 324 -16.72 17.05 17.00
N GLY A 325 -17.27 16.40 18.04
CA GLY A 325 -18.17 15.25 17.88
C GLY A 325 -17.45 13.92 17.62
N ILE A 326 -16.14 13.85 17.91
CA ILE A 326 -15.34 12.64 17.77
C ILE A 326 -15.22 11.99 19.15
N GLU A 327 -16.05 10.98 19.42
CA GLU A 327 -15.91 10.17 20.63
C GLU A 327 -14.66 9.29 20.52
N GLN A 328 -13.67 9.55 21.36
CA GLN A 328 -12.53 8.65 21.52
C GLN A 328 -12.93 7.46 22.40
N LYS A 329 -13.21 6.33 21.81
CA LYS A 329 -13.21 5.07 22.54
C LYS A 329 -11.78 4.57 22.66
N LEU A 330 -11.34 4.21 23.87
CA LEU A 330 -10.06 3.56 24.11
C LEU A 330 -10.03 2.26 23.28
N GLU A 331 -9.36 2.28 22.15
CA GLU A 331 -9.14 1.07 21.35
C GLU A 331 -7.98 0.27 21.95
N THR A 332 -8.25 -0.40 23.06
CA THR A 332 -7.29 -1.29 23.74
C THR A 332 -6.94 -2.53 22.94
N THR A 333 -7.66 -2.82 21.86
CA THR A 333 -7.58 -4.12 21.17
C THR A 333 -6.90 -4.08 19.80
N SER A 334 -6.79 -2.95 19.13
CA SER A 334 -6.21 -2.93 17.80
C SER A 334 -4.75 -2.46 17.79
N LYS A 335 -3.86 -3.42 17.86
CA LYS A 335 -2.44 -3.18 17.61
C LYS A 335 -2.23 -2.70 16.17
N GLY A 336 -1.82 -1.45 16.00
CA GLY A 336 -1.43 -0.91 14.70
C GLY A 336 -2.19 0.34 14.31
N SER A 337 -1.66 1.03 13.32
CA SER A 337 -2.28 2.19 12.68
C SER A 337 -2.63 1.85 11.25
N THR A 338 -3.85 2.16 10.83
CA THR A 338 -4.26 2.01 9.43
C THR A 338 -3.60 3.05 8.52
N ASN A 339 -3.17 4.19 9.10
CA ASN A 339 -2.51 5.27 8.38
C ASN A 339 -0.99 5.20 8.52
N SER A 340 -0.32 4.58 7.54
CA SER A 340 1.13 4.41 7.59
C SER A 340 1.93 5.71 7.43
N VAL A 341 1.35 6.77 6.87
CA VAL A 341 2.01 8.09 6.79
C VAL A 341 2.05 8.74 8.16
N MET A 342 0.93 8.73 8.90
CA MET A 342 0.86 9.27 10.25
C MET A 342 1.66 8.40 11.23
N TYR A 343 1.63 7.08 11.08
CA TYR A 343 2.49 6.17 11.81
C TYR A 343 3.99 6.49 11.59
N MET A 344 4.40 6.73 10.35
CA MET A 344 5.76 7.16 10.04
C MET A 344 6.09 8.51 10.70
N LEU A 345 5.16 9.45 10.68
CA LEU A 345 5.35 10.78 11.27
C LEU A 345 5.57 10.69 12.78
N ALA A 346 4.71 9.97 13.49
CA ALA A 346 4.85 9.75 14.92
C ALA A 346 6.11 8.95 15.26
N GLY A 347 6.40 7.89 14.47
CA GLY A 347 7.51 6.99 14.75
C GLY A 347 8.88 7.55 14.42
N MET A 348 9.03 8.36 13.36
CA MET A 348 10.34 8.84 12.86
C MET A 348 10.55 10.35 13.02
N GLY A 349 9.53 11.11 13.46
CA GLY A 349 9.58 12.56 13.53
C GLY A 349 9.44 13.26 12.18
N PHE A 350 9.24 14.58 12.23
CA PHE A 350 9.00 15.41 11.04
C PHE A 350 10.16 15.39 10.02
N PRO A 351 11.45 15.56 10.41
CA PRO A 351 12.53 15.67 9.42
C PRO A 351 12.62 14.43 8.53
N THR A 352 12.60 13.24 9.11
CA THR A 352 12.69 11.98 8.37
C THR A 352 11.43 11.71 7.57
N ALA A 353 10.24 11.96 8.14
CA ALA A 353 8.97 11.78 7.44
C ALA A 353 8.84 12.70 6.22
N ILE A 354 9.18 13.99 6.36
CA ILE A 354 9.18 14.96 5.25
C ILE A 354 10.17 14.53 4.16
N LEU A 355 11.37 14.10 4.55
CA LEU A 355 12.36 13.59 3.60
C LEU A 355 11.84 12.37 2.84
N PHE A 356 11.17 11.43 3.51
CA PHE A 356 10.62 10.23 2.86
C PHE A 356 9.48 10.58 1.90
N ILE A 357 8.58 11.49 2.29
CA ILE A 357 7.51 11.99 1.41
C ILE A 357 8.12 12.71 0.19
N TYR A 358 9.14 13.53 0.40
CA TYR A 358 9.85 14.20 -0.69
C TYR A 358 10.48 13.19 -1.66
N MET A 359 11.16 12.16 -1.15
CA MET A 359 11.74 11.11 -1.99
C MET A 359 10.68 10.27 -2.69
N PHE A 360 9.53 10.05 -2.06
CA PHE A 360 8.38 9.41 -2.69
C PHE A 360 7.86 10.20 -3.90
N ILE A 361 7.77 11.52 -3.80
CA ILE A 361 7.40 12.39 -4.92
C ILE A 361 8.47 12.36 -6.03
N LYS A 362 9.75 12.25 -5.66
CA LYS A 362 10.89 12.24 -6.60
C LYS A 362 11.17 10.90 -7.26
N GLN A 363 10.40 9.85 -6.96
CA GLN A 363 10.52 8.53 -7.57
C GLN A 363 10.58 8.58 -9.11
N LYS A 364 11.22 7.59 -9.73
CA LYS A 364 11.41 7.47 -11.18
C LYS A 364 10.89 6.16 -11.77
N ILE A 365 10.14 5.39 -11.00
CA ILE A 365 9.53 4.13 -11.47
C ILE A 365 8.41 4.45 -12.47
N VAL A 366 7.53 5.40 -12.09
CA VAL A 366 6.46 5.88 -12.97
C VAL A 366 6.69 7.35 -13.28
N THR A 367 6.94 7.65 -14.55
CA THR A 367 7.27 9.00 -15.01
C THR A 367 6.12 9.73 -15.66
N ASN A 368 5.14 8.99 -16.18
CA ASN A 368 3.95 9.54 -16.80
C ASN A 368 2.90 9.88 -15.72
N HIS A 369 2.20 10.99 -15.89
CA HIS A 369 1.11 11.41 -15.00
C HIS A 369 1.48 11.36 -13.50
N ARG A 370 2.65 11.86 -13.13
CA ARG A 370 3.24 11.72 -11.78
C ARG A 370 2.33 12.19 -10.65
N ALA A 371 1.56 13.27 -10.86
CA ALA A 371 0.68 13.81 -9.84
C ALA A 371 -0.43 12.81 -9.48
N ILE A 372 -1.11 12.27 -10.49
CA ILE A 372 -2.16 11.28 -10.23
C ILE A 372 -1.59 9.97 -9.67
N TRP A 373 -0.41 9.54 -10.16
CA TRP A 373 0.29 8.39 -9.59
C TRP A 373 0.61 8.60 -8.10
N PHE A 374 1.11 9.79 -7.75
CA PHE A 374 1.39 10.13 -6.36
C PHE A 374 0.10 10.12 -5.52
N ILE A 375 -0.98 10.71 -6.02
CA ILE A 375 -2.27 10.69 -5.31
C ILE A 375 -2.74 9.25 -5.06
N ILE A 376 -2.70 8.37 -6.08
CA ILE A 376 -3.11 6.97 -5.94
C ILE A 376 -2.27 6.28 -4.85
N THR A 377 -0.96 6.36 -4.95
CA THR A 377 -0.07 5.63 -4.04
C THR A 377 -0.05 6.24 -2.64
N PHE A 378 -0.15 7.56 -2.51
CA PHE A 378 -0.17 8.26 -1.23
C PHE A 378 -1.48 8.00 -0.46
N VAL A 379 -2.64 8.15 -1.11
CA VAL A 379 -3.94 7.81 -0.49
C VAL A 379 -3.99 6.33 -0.11
N SER A 380 -3.39 5.45 -0.91
CA SER A 380 -3.30 4.03 -0.60
C SER A 380 -2.57 3.76 0.72
N VAL A 381 -1.42 4.39 0.95
CA VAL A 381 -0.65 4.20 2.19
C VAL A 381 -1.20 5.00 3.38
N MET A 382 -2.04 6.00 3.13
CA MET A 382 -2.84 6.64 4.18
C MET A 382 -4.04 5.79 4.62
N SER A 383 -4.57 4.96 3.75
CA SER A 383 -5.73 4.12 4.06
C SER A 383 -5.34 2.74 4.62
N GLU A 384 -4.11 2.29 4.41
CA GLU A 384 -3.63 0.96 4.79
C GLU A 384 -2.16 0.99 5.28
N PRO A 385 -1.75 0.09 6.21
CA PRO A 385 -0.42 0.11 6.82
C PRO A 385 0.66 -0.49 5.92
N LEU A 386 0.85 0.07 4.72
CA LEU A 386 1.64 -0.53 3.66
C LEU A 386 2.93 0.22 3.31
N LEU A 387 3.17 1.44 3.83
CA LEU A 387 4.29 2.30 3.42
C LEU A 387 5.65 1.62 3.59
N PHE A 388 5.85 0.90 4.69
CA PHE A 388 7.09 0.18 4.99
C PHE A 388 7.12 -1.26 4.42
N ARG A 389 6.12 -1.65 3.63
CA ARG A 389 6.18 -2.91 2.88
C ARG A 389 7.02 -2.73 1.61
N PRO A 390 7.70 -3.78 1.14
CA PRO A 390 8.68 -3.66 0.04
C PRO A 390 8.14 -2.96 -1.21
N PHE A 391 6.90 -3.22 -1.59
CA PHE A 391 6.29 -2.62 -2.78
C PHE A 391 6.16 -1.09 -2.68
N PHE A 392 5.70 -0.53 -1.55
CA PHE A 392 5.57 0.91 -1.39
C PHE A 392 6.90 1.57 -1.03
N LEU A 393 7.72 0.91 -0.22
CA LEU A 393 9.05 1.39 0.14
C LEU A 393 9.95 1.59 -1.10
N MET A 394 9.73 0.80 -2.17
CA MET A 394 10.52 0.94 -3.40
C MET A 394 10.34 2.32 -4.07
N PHE A 395 9.21 3.01 -3.91
CA PHE A 395 9.04 4.36 -4.46
C PHE A 395 9.89 5.38 -3.71
N ILE A 396 9.97 5.29 -2.39
CA ILE A 396 10.86 6.14 -1.56
C ILE A 396 12.31 5.87 -1.93
N ILE A 397 12.74 4.62 -1.95
CA ILE A 397 14.11 4.22 -2.28
C ILE A 397 14.47 4.60 -3.72
N SER A 398 13.55 4.51 -4.68
CA SER A 398 13.77 4.98 -6.04
C SER A 398 14.07 6.48 -6.10
N GLY A 399 13.44 7.28 -5.23
CA GLY A 399 13.75 8.70 -5.09
C GLY A 399 15.19 8.93 -4.62
N PHE A 400 15.64 8.21 -3.59
CA PHE A 400 17.04 8.27 -3.10
C PHE A 400 18.04 7.81 -4.17
N ILE A 401 17.78 6.67 -4.84
CA ILE A 401 18.66 6.19 -5.93
C ILE A 401 18.77 7.25 -7.02
N HIS A 402 17.67 7.88 -7.41
CA HIS A 402 17.69 8.93 -8.43
C HIS A 402 18.47 10.18 -7.97
N PHE A 403 18.31 10.58 -6.72
CA PHE A 403 19.05 11.70 -6.14
C PHE A 403 20.57 11.44 -6.21
N PHE A 404 21.02 10.29 -5.70
CA PHE A 404 22.44 9.94 -5.71
C PHE A 404 22.99 9.71 -7.12
N TYR A 405 22.19 9.16 -8.03
CA TYR A 405 22.58 9.02 -9.43
C TYR A 405 22.90 10.38 -10.09
N LYS A 406 22.11 11.41 -9.81
CA LYS A 406 22.38 12.77 -10.29
C LYS A 406 23.65 13.33 -9.68
N VAL A 407 23.83 13.21 -8.36
CA VAL A 407 25.01 13.72 -7.65
C VAL A 407 26.30 13.07 -8.16
N THR A 408 26.29 11.76 -8.38
CA THR A 408 27.47 11.02 -8.84
C THR A 408 27.83 11.33 -10.30
N ASN A 409 26.85 11.59 -11.17
CA ASN A 409 27.12 11.94 -12.57
C ASN A 409 27.51 13.41 -12.73
N TYR A 410 26.94 14.33 -11.96
CA TYR A 410 27.33 15.74 -11.97
C TYR A 410 28.81 15.96 -11.62
N LYS A 411 29.34 15.18 -10.67
CA LYS A 411 30.78 15.21 -10.34
C LYS A 411 31.68 14.72 -11.47
N LYS A 412 31.18 13.88 -12.38
CA LYS A 412 31.94 13.41 -13.55
C LYS A 412 31.95 14.39 -14.71
N GLU A 413 30.96 15.28 -14.80
CA GLU A 413 30.91 16.34 -15.82
C GLU A 413 31.79 17.53 -15.42
N LEU A 414 32.17 17.64 -14.13
CA LEU A 414 33.05 18.70 -13.61
C LEU A 414 34.52 18.27 -13.46
N ALA A 415 34.82 16.97 -13.59
CA ALA A 415 36.16 16.40 -13.54
C ALA A 415 36.65 16.04 -14.94
#